data_729ab1aa9e1f37045e6b3f604ce277be
#
_entry.id   729ab1aa9e1f37045e6b3f604ce277be
#
_cell.length_a   1.000
_cell.length_b   1.000
_cell.length_c   1.000
_cell.angle_alpha   90.00
_cell.angle_beta   90.00
_cell.angle_gamma   90.00
#
_symmetry.space_group_name_H-M   'P 1'
#
loop_
_entity.id
_entity.type
_entity.pdbx_description
1 polymer ?
#
loop_
_entity_poly.entity_id
_entity_poly.type
_entity_poly.pdbx_seq_one_letter_code
_entity_poly.pdbx_strand_id
1 'polypeptide(L)'
;MKRSKFIEKRKNKLIEEKSELLHNIDINERLKIHPLQFHNSRLIEFENVSLFYGNNKICENINFVIKQGDRILLKGKNGSGKSSVLKLILGEDIKYGGYIYKAKNLKISYVQQNTSNLTGNIFDYINEKQIDKTLFLSILRKMDFSHLQFEKDIASFSEGQKKKILIATSLCEEAHLYIWDEPLNFIDILSRIQIENLILEYSPTLLFVEHDKAFSEKVATKIIRL
;
A
#
# COMPACT_ATOMS: atom_id res chain seq x y z
N MET A 1 -32.05 -19.52 11.35
CA MET A 1 -31.03 -19.45 12.41
C MET A 1 -30.02 -20.62 12.43
N LYS A 2 -30.41 -21.92 12.27
CA LYS A 2 -29.44 -23.04 12.30
C LYS A 2 -28.43 -23.06 11.14
N ARG A 3 -28.82 -22.68 9.93
CA ARG A 3 -27.96 -22.70 8.72
C ARG A 3 -26.84 -21.65 8.74
N SER A 4 -27.10 -20.47 9.31
CA SER A 4 -26.12 -19.39 9.46
C SER A 4 -25.00 -19.78 10.44
N LYS A 5 -25.34 -20.35 11.61
CA LYS A 5 -24.37 -20.83 12.59
C LYS A 5 -23.48 -21.97 12.08
N PHE A 6 -24.01 -22.82 11.18
CA PHE A 6 -23.25 -23.89 10.57
C PHE A 6 -22.20 -23.38 9.55
N ILE A 7 -22.58 -22.36 8.76
CA ILE A 7 -21.67 -21.70 7.80
C ILE A 7 -20.55 -20.94 8.55
N GLU A 8 -20.92 -20.26 9.61
CA GLU A 8 -19.97 -19.52 10.46
C GLU A 8 -18.98 -20.45 11.18
N LYS A 9 -19.45 -21.59 11.70
CA LYS A 9 -18.61 -22.61 12.32
C LYS A 9 -17.65 -23.27 11.31
N ARG A 10 -18.10 -23.49 10.07
CA ARG A 10 -17.27 -24.05 8.97
C ARG A 10 -16.24 -23.02 8.49
N LYS A 11 -16.61 -21.73 8.47
CA LYS A 11 -15.70 -20.62 8.15
C LYS A 11 -14.61 -20.47 9.20
N ASN A 12 -14.98 -20.53 10.49
CA ASN A 12 -14.00 -20.44 11.59
C ASN A 12 -13.07 -21.65 11.63
N LYS A 13 -13.58 -22.86 11.38
CA LYS A 13 -12.74 -24.06 11.27
C LYS A 13 -11.77 -24.01 10.10
N LEU A 14 -12.17 -23.49 8.94
CA LEU A 14 -11.28 -23.27 7.80
C LEU A 14 -10.24 -22.19 8.07
N ILE A 15 -10.56 -21.18 8.87
CA ILE A 15 -9.63 -20.14 9.32
C ILE A 15 -8.61 -20.74 10.29
N GLU A 16 -9.04 -21.57 11.25
CA GLU A 16 -8.16 -22.28 12.18
C GLU A 16 -7.24 -23.27 11.45
N GLU A 17 -7.78 -24.13 10.58
CA GLU A 17 -6.98 -25.09 9.78
C GLU A 17 -5.97 -24.37 8.87
N LYS A 18 -6.33 -23.23 8.26
CA LYS A 18 -5.39 -22.42 7.48
C LYS A 18 -4.39 -21.67 8.36
N SER A 19 -4.76 -21.25 9.56
CA SER A 19 -3.83 -20.62 10.50
C SER A 19 -2.82 -21.62 11.06
N GLU A 20 -3.22 -22.88 11.32
CA GLU A 20 -2.30 -23.95 11.70
C GLU A 20 -1.37 -24.36 10.55
N LEU A 21 -1.86 -24.41 9.30
CA LEU A 21 -1.03 -24.60 8.11
C LEU A 21 -0.02 -23.47 7.91
N LEU A 22 -0.39 -22.22 8.22
CA LEU A 22 0.52 -21.08 8.20
C LEU A 22 1.54 -21.12 9.35
N HIS A 23 1.19 -21.71 10.48
CA HIS A 23 2.13 -21.95 11.60
C HIS A 23 3.19 -23.00 11.25
N ASN A 24 2.88 -23.93 10.35
CA ASN A 24 3.78 -24.99 9.90
C ASN A 24 4.58 -24.63 8.63
N ILE A 25 4.25 -23.51 7.95
CA ILE A 25 5.05 -22.97 6.84
C ILE A 25 6.08 -22.04 7.45
N ASP A 26 7.30 -22.54 7.62
CA ASP A 26 8.54 -21.88 8.05
C ASP A 26 8.37 -20.51 8.75
N ILE A 27 8.34 -20.57 10.08
CA ILE A 27 8.36 -19.44 11.01
C ILE A 27 9.61 -18.54 10.80
N ASN A 28 10.54 -18.89 9.90
CA ASN A 28 11.87 -18.28 9.83
C ASN A 28 12.01 -17.10 8.86
N GLU A 29 11.03 -16.78 8.02
CA GLU A 29 11.17 -15.59 7.16
C GLU A 29 9.87 -14.78 7.10
N ARG A 30 9.69 -13.87 8.04
CA ARG A 30 8.63 -12.86 8.01
C ARG A 30 8.80 -11.94 6.79
N LEU A 31 7.70 -11.35 6.30
CA LEU A 31 7.79 -10.26 5.35
C LEU A 31 8.65 -9.15 5.95
N LYS A 32 9.51 -8.55 5.14
CA LYS A 32 10.38 -7.45 5.55
C LYS A 32 10.12 -6.24 4.66
N ILE A 33 10.32 -5.06 5.19
CA ILE A 33 10.34 -3.79 4.49
C ILE A 33 11.60 -3.05 4.94
N HIS A 34 12.19 -2.27 4.06
CA HIS A 34 13.46 -1.59 4.32
C HIS A 34 13.27 -0.07 4.30
N PRO A 35 12.66 0.52 5.35
CA PRO A 35 12.45 1.97 5.39
C PRO A 35 13.79 2.68 5.58
N LEU A 36 14.06 3.62 4.68
CA LEU A 36 15.22 4.50 4.81
C LEU A 36 14.97 5.56 5.86
N GLN A 37 16.04 5.89 6.59
CA GLN A 37 16.04 7.01 7.52
C GLN A 37 16.40 8.30 6.79
N PHE A 38 15.64 9.37 7.03
CA PHE A 38 15.98 10.68 6.49
C PHE A 38 16.64 11.55 7.57
N HIS A 39 17.64 12.35 7.21
CA HIS A 39 18.37 13.18 8.16
C HIS A 39 17.51 14.26 8.86
N ASN A 40 16.37 14.65 8.25
CA ASN A 40 15.42 15.57 8.82
C ASN A 40 14.09 14.83 9.10
N SER A 41 13.48 15.10 10.26
CA SER A 41 12.20 14.48 10.60
C SER A 41 11.05 14.92 9.70
N ARG A 42 11.11 16.14 9.13
CA ARG A 42 10.08 16.68 8.23
C ARG A 42 10.37 16.27 6.78
N LEU A 43 9.48 15.46 6.21
CA LEU A 43 9.59 14.97 4.84
C LEU A 43 8.79 15.81 3.86
N ILE A 44 7.54 16.13 4.19
CA ILE A 44 6.60 16.88 3.37
C ILE A 44 5.78 17.79 4.26
N GLU A 45 5.44 18.98 3.78
CA GLU A 45 4.55 19.92 4.44
C GLU A 45 3.65 20.64 3.43
N PHE A 46 2.38 20.73 3.76
CA PHE A 46 1.36 21.46 3.03
C PHE A 46 0.84 22.59 3.92
N GLU A 47 0.91 23.83 3.43
CA GLU A 47 0.38 25.01 4.11
C GLU A 47 -0.62 25.72 3.21
N ASN A 48 -1.88 25.75 3.62
CA ASN A 48 -3.01 26.37 2.92
C ASN A 48 -3.11 25.97 1.44
N VAL A 49 -2.83 24.69 1.15
CA VAL A 49 -2.79 24.21 -0.24
C VAL A 49 -4.20 24.02 -0.78
N SER A 50 -4.41 24.53 -2.00
CA SER A 50 -5.62 24.32 -2.79
C SER A 50 -5.23 23.70 -4.13
N LEU A 51 -5.98 22.69 -4.59
CA LEU A 51 -5.72 21.96 -5.83
C LEU A 51 -6.76 22.28 -6.89
N PHE A 52 -6.32 22.33 -8.16
CA PHE A 52 -7.16 22.69 -9.30
C PHE A 52 -6.96 21.74 -10.47
N TYR A 53 -8.07 21.37 -11.16
CA TYR A 53 -8.04 20.83 -12.51
C TYR A 53 -8.66 21.86 -13.47
N GLY A 54 -7.83 22.43 -14.35
CA GLY A 54 -8.22 23.57 -15.13
C GLY A 54 -8.64 24.73 -14.23
N ASN A 55 -9.90 25.19 -14.35
CA ASN A 55 -10.47 26.25 -13.52
C ASN A 55 -11.28 25.68 -12.31
N ASN A 56 -11.45 24.39 -12.21
CA ASN A 56 -12.23 23.80 -11.15
C ASN A 56 -11.36 23.54 -9.91
N LYS A 57 -11.74 24.13 -8.77
CA LYS A 57 -11.13 23.84 -7.48
C LYS A 57 -11.62 22.48 -6.99
N ILE A 58 -10.69 21.58 -6.65
CA ILE A 58 -10.97 20.21 -6.19
C ILE A 58 -11.03 20.16 -4.67
N CYS A 59 -10.04 20.74 -4.03
CA CYS A 59 -9.97 20.86 -2.57
C CYS A 59 -9.19 22.10 -2.19
N GLU A 60 -9.41 22.56 -0.97
CA GLU A 60 -8.79 23.78 -0.45
C GLU A 60 -8.42 23.65 1.02
N ASN A 61 -7.59 24.58 1.50
CA ASN A 61 -7.17 24.66 2.90
C ASN A 61 -6.52 23.37 3.44
N ILE A 62 -5.78 22.67 2.60
CA ILE A 62 -5.06 21.47 3.01
C ILE A 62 -3.83 21.87 3.82
N ASN A 63 -3.79 21.43 5.06
CA ASN A 63 -2.70 21.70 6.00
C ASN A 63 -2.29 20.42 6.69
N PHE A 64 -1.07 19.95 6.45
CA PHE A 64 -0.50 18.82 7.16
C PHE A 64 1.02 18.71 7.00
N VAL A 65 1.64 17.97 7.91
CA VAL A 65 3.06 17.64 7.85
C VAL A 65 3.22 16.12 7.95
N ILE A 66 4.01 15.54 7.04
CA ILE A 66 4.49 14.17 7.11
C ILE A 66 5.87 14.18 7.75
N LYS A 67 5.97 13.53 8.90
CA LYS A 67 7.23 13.31 9.59
C LYS A 67 7.66 11.86 9.46
N GLN A 68 8.96 11.61 9.59
CA GLN A 68 9.48 10.26 9.62
C GLN A 68 8.81 9.43 10.71
N GLY A 69 8.40 8.20 10.36
CA GLY A 69 7.66 7.29 11.23
C GLY A 69 6.14 7.55 11.31
N ASP A 70 5.64 8.63 10.71
CA ASP A 70 4.19 8.86 10.63
C ASP A 70 3.51 7.81 9.72
N ARG A 71 2.39 7.27 10.16
CA ARG A 71 1.48 6.47 9.33
C ARG A 71 0.16 7.22 9.21
N ILE A 72 0.00 7.89 8.08
CA ILE A 72 -1.07 8.87 7.86
C ILE A 72 -2.15 8.28 6.97
N LEU A 73 -3.37 8.20 7.48
CA LEU A 73 -4.56 7.92 6.68
C LEU A 73 -5.07 9.23 6.05
N LEU A 74 -5.10 9.29 4.71
CA LEU A 74 -5.77 10.36 3.97
C LEU A 74 -7.24 9.97 3.74
N LYS A 75 -8.14 10.57 4.51
CA LYS A 75 -9.57 10.23 4.54
C LYS A 75 -10.40 11.32 3.85
N GLY A 76 -11.38 10.91 3.07
CA GLY A 76 -12.33 11.83 2.41
C GLY A 76 -13.31 11.08 1.53
N LYS A 77 -14.38 11.73 1.09
CA LYS A 77 -15.37 11.18 0.16
C LYS A 77 -14.72 10.89 -1.21
N ASN A 78 -15.35 10.06 -2.03
CA ASN A 78 -14.92 9.90 -3.42
C ASN A 78 -15.00 11.26 -4.12
N GLY A 79 -13.94 11.60 -4.89
CA GLY A 79 -13.83 12.90 -5.54
C GLY A 79 -13.33 14.06 -4.64
N SER A 80 -12.99 13.83 -3.35
CA SER A 80 -12.47 14.89 -2.46
C SER A 80 -11.03 15.32 -2.76
N GLY A 81 -10.37 14.74 -3.75
CA GLY A 81 -9.00 15.12 -4.11
C GLY A 81 -7.89 14.25 -3.51
N LYS A 82 -8.20 13.11 -2.86
CA LYS A 82 -7.18 12.22 -2.27
C LYS A 82 -6.10 11.84 -3.27
N SER A 83 -6.49 11.27 -4.41
CA SER A 83 -5.53 10.87 -5.45
C SER A 83 -4.79 12.07 -6.05
N SER A 84 -5.41 13.26 -6.10
CA SER A 84 -4.73 14.48 -6.54
C SER A 84 -3.64 14.92 -5.57
N VAL A 85 -3.87 14.80 -4.26
CA VAL A 85 -2.84 15.05 -3.25
C VAL A 85 -1.69 14.05 -3.39
N LEU A 86 -1.98 12.74 -3.56
CA LEU A 86 -0.95 11.72 -3.76
C LEU A 86 -0.12 12.01 -5.02
N LYS A 87 -0.77 12.31 -6.14
CA LYS A 87 -0.13 12.65 -7.42
C LYS A 87 0.77 13.87 -7.31
N LEU A 88 0.31 14.93 -6.63
CA LEU A 88 1.11 16.12 -6.39
C LEU A 88 2.37 15.80 -5.58
N ILE A 89 2.27 14.96 -4.54
CA ILE A 89 3.42 14.49 -3.77
C ILE A 89 4.39 13.68 -4.64
N LEU A 90 3.88 12.87 -5.57
CA LEU A 90 4.67 12.10 -6.52
C LEU A 90 5.36 12.97 -7.58
N GLY A 91 4.95 14.24 -7.72
CA GLY A 91 5.55 15.20 -8.64
C GLY A 91 4.82 15.30 -9.97
N GLU A 92 3.58 14.81 -10.06
CA GLU A 92 2.74 15.07 -11.24
C GLU A 92 2.38 16.56 -11.33
N ASP A 93 2.24 17.08 -12.55
CA ASP A 93 1.92 18.48 -12.84
C ASP A 93 0.44 18.76 -12.52
N ILE A 94 0.19 19.14 -11.27
CA ILE A 94 -1.14 19.55 -10.78
C ILE A 94 -1.06 21.00 -10.35
N LYS A 95 -1.93 21.85 -10.92
CA LYS A 95 -2.02 23.24 -10.53
C LYS A 95 -2.47 23.37 -9.07
N TYR A 96 -1.68 24.10 -8.28
CA TYR A 96 -2.00 24.35 -6.87
C TYR A 96 -1.71 25.79 -6.46
N GLY A 97 -2.33 26.23 -5.36
CA GLY A 97 -1.99 27.43 -4.62
C GLY A 97 -1.61 27.08 -3.19
N GLY A 98 -0.99 28.00 -2.47
CA GLY A 98 -0.43 27.76 -1.16
C GLY A 98 1.05 27.38 -1.20
N TYR A 99 1.57 26.81 -0.12
CA TYR A 99 2.98 26.43 0.00
C TYR A 99 3.13 24.93 0.22
N ILE A 100 4.08 24.33 -0.50
CA ILE A 100 4.45 22.91 -0.35
C ILE A 100 5.95 22.80 -0.18
N TYR A 101 6.36 22.19 0.93
CA TYR A 101 7.71 21.74 1.14
C TYR A 101 7.80 20.24 0.87
N LYS A 102 8.79 19.83 0.09
CA LYS A 102 9.19 18.43 -0.10
C LYS A 102 10.69 18.31 0.08
N ALA A 103 11.12 17.43 0.95
CA ALA A 103 12.54 17.20 1.21
C ALA A 103 13.27 16.78 -0.08
N LYS A 104 14.46 17.34 -0.32
CA LYS A 104 15.28 16.98 -1.48
C LYS A 104 15.74 15.52 -1.37
N ASN A 105 15.80 14.82 -2.50
CA ASN A 105 16.22 13.41 -2.59
C ASN A 105 15.34 12.46 -1.77
N LEU A 106 14.09 12.82 -1.53
CA LEU A 106 13.12 11.95 -0.88
C LEU A 106 12.80 10.78 -1.83
N LYS A 107 13.19 9.56 -1.45
CA LYS A 107 12.81 8.34 -2.17
C LYS A 107 11.40 7.94 -1.73
N ILE A 108 10.51 7.79 -2.71
CA ILE A 108 9.11 7.43 -2.49
C ILE A 108 8.82 6.11 -3.21
N SER A 109 8.22 5.16 -2.51
CA SER A 109 7.65 3.95 -3.07
C SER A 109 6.14 4.13 -3.21
N TYR A 110 5.56 3.70 -4.34
CA TYR A 110 4.16 3.96 -4.64
C TYR A 110 3.39 2.70 -5.07
N VAL A 111 2.34 2.37 -4.33
CA VAL A 111 1.32 1.40 -4.72
C VAL A 111 0.13 2.16 -5.28
N GLN A 112 -0.03 2.12 -6.60
CA GLN A 112 -1.13 2.79 -7.31
C GLN A 112 -2.45 2.04 -7.17
N GLN A 113 -3.57 2.77 -7.28
CA GLN A 113 -4.90 2.19 -7.25
C GLN A 113 -5.17 1.31 -8.48
N ASN A 114 -4.85 1.82 -9.67
CA ASN A 114 -5.11 1.13 -10.94
C ASN A 114 -4.02 0.11 -11.25
N THR A 115 -4.43 -1.10 -11.63
CA THR A 115 -3.54 -2.22 -11.96
C THR A 115 -3.59 -2.59 -13.45
N SER A 116 -4.38 -1.88 -14.28
CA SER A 116 -4.63 -2.23 -15.69
C SER A 116 -3.36 -2.21 -16.56
N ASN A 117 -2.36 -1.43 -16.19
CA ASN A 117 -1.10 -1.31 -16.92
C ASN A 117 -0.12 -2.47 -16.64
N LEU A 118 -0.46 -3.36 -15.71
CA LEU A 118 0.39 -4.51 -15.39
C LEU A 118 0.13 -5.63 -16.41
N THR A 119 1.12 -5.86 -17.27
CA THR A 119 1.09 -6.88 -18.32
C THR A 119 2.48 -7.51 -18.49
N GLY A 120 2.57 -8.59 -19.24
CA GLY A 120 3.83 -9.24 -19.57
C GLY A 120 4.26 -10.29 -18.54
N ASN A 121 5.47 -10.79 -18.72
CA ASN A 121 6.04 -11.83 -17.85
C ASN A 121 6.52 -11.22 -16.51
N ILE A 122 6.33 -11.95 -15.42
CA ILE A 122 6.73 -11.50 -14.08
C ILE A 122 8.25 -11.31 -13.94
N PHE A 123 9.05 -12.10 -14.66
CA PHE A 123 10.52 -11.98 -14.62
C PHE A 123 11.01 -10.75 -15.40
N ASP A 124 10.34 -10.42 -16.51
CA ASP A 124 10.62 -9.18 -17.27
C ASP A 124 10.27 -7.96 -16.42
N TYR A 125 9.12 -8.00 -15.73
CA TYR A 125 8.71 -6.97 -14.76
C TYR A 125 9.73 -6.76 -13.65
N ILE A 126 10.26 -7.84 -13.05
CA ILE A 126 11.31 -7.78 -12.02
C ILE A 126 12.56 -7.08 -12.55
N ASN A 127 13.00 -7.46 -13.78
CA ASN A 127 14.19 -6.89 -14.42
C ASN A 127 13.99 -5.39 -14.74
N GLU A 128 12.83 -5.02 -15.30
CA GLU A 128 12.48 -3.62 -15.59
C GLU A 128 12.51 -2.76 -14.33
N LYS A 129 11.94 -3.27 -13.23
CA LYS A 129 11.91 -2.57 -11.94
C LYS A 129 13.21 -2.64 -11.15
N GLN A 130 14.20 -3.40 -11.62
CA GLN A 130 15.49 -3.62 -10.93
C GLN A 130 15.32 -4.12 -9.48
N ILE A 131 14.37 -5.04 -9.27
CA ILE A 131 14.03 -5.59 -7.96
C ILE A 131 14.84 -6.87 -7.70
N ASP A 132 15.18 -7.14 -6.44
CA ASP A 132 15.73 -8.44 -6.06
C ASP A 132 14.72 -9.55 -6.33
N LYS A 133 15.04 -10.43 -7.29
CA LYS A 133 14.18 -11.53 -7.73
C LYS A 133 13.82 -12.48 -6.59
N THR A 134 14.79 -12.83 -5.77
CA THR A 134 14.60 -13.82 -4.69
C THR A 134 13.66 -13.28 -3.63
N LEU A 135 13.88 -12.03 -3.22
CA LEU A 135 13.05 -11.33 -2.25
C LEU A 135 11.62 -11.17 -2.77
N PHE A 136 11.46 -10.69 -4.01
CA PHE A 136 10.14 -10.46 -4.62
C PHE A 136 9.30 -11.74 -4.72
N LEU A 137 9.90 -12.83 -5.25
CA LEU A 137 9.20 -14.10 -5.35
C LEU A 137 8.89 -14.71 -3.97
N SER A 138 9.76 -14.52 -2.98
CA SER A 138 9.52 -14.93 -1.59
C SER A 138 8.31 -14.19 -1.01
N ILE A 139 8.22 -12.87 -1.19
CA ILE A 139 7.08 -12.06 -0.74
C ILE A 139 5.78 -12.55 -1.39
N LEU A 140 5.77 -12.75 -2.70
CA LEU A 140 4.58 -13.23 -3.41
C LEU A 140 4.13 -14.61 -2.94
N ARG A 141 5.08 -15.55 -2.69
CA ARG A 141 4.74 -16.88 -2.12
C ARG A 141 4.07 -16.75 -0.76
N LYS A 142 4.58 -15.89 0.11
CA LYS A 142 3.97 -15.59 1.41
C LYS A 142 2.56 -14.99 1.28
N MET A 143 2.29 -14.29 0.18
CA MET A 143 0.97 -13.78 -0.18
C MET A 143 0.14 -14.77 -1.01
N ASP A 144 0.43 -16.07 -0.92
CA ASP A 144 -0.33 -17.17 -1.55
C ASP A 144 -0.23 -17.21 -3.10
N PHE A 145 0.92 -16.79 -3.66
CA PHE A 145 1.22 -17.06 -5.08
C PHE A 145 1.80 -18.45 -5.26
N SER A 146 1.16 -19.27 -6.07
CA SER A 146 1.67 -20.59 -6.45
C SER A 146 2.77 -20.49 -7.51
N HIS A 147 3.60 -21.54 -7.62
CA HIS A 147 4.66 -21.61 -8.62
C HIS A 147 4.13 -21.47 -10.06
N LEU A 148 2.97 -22.08 -10.34
CA LEU A 148 2.32 -22.01 -11.67
C LEU A 148 1.89 -20.60 -12.08
N GLN A 149 1.68 -19.68 -11.12
CA GLN A 149 1.33 -18.31 -11.41
C GLN A 149 2.52 -17.52 -11.94
N PHE A 150 3.75 -17.85 -11.55
CA PHE A 150 4.93 -17.15 -12.04
C PHE A 150 5.22 -17.38 -13.53
N GLU A 151 4.62 -18.41 -14.14
CA GLU A 151 4.76 -18.74 -15.57
C GLU A 151 3.70 -18.02 -16.44
N LYS A 152 2.70 -17.40 -15.81
CA LYS A 152 1.60 -16.74 -16.51
C LYS A 152 1.89 -15.27 -16.80
N ASP A 153 1.23 -14.75 -17.84
CA ASP A 153 1.21 -13.32 -18.10
C ASP A 153 0.43 -12.58 -17.00
N ILE A 154 0.99 -11.47 -16.50
CA ILE A 154 0.39 -10.63 -15.47
C ILE A 154 -0.98 -10.09 -15.92
N ALA A 155 -1.18 -9.86 -17.23
CA ALA A 155 -2.49 -9.45 -17.75
C ALA A 155 -3.62 -10.42 -17.40
N SER A 156 -3.31 -11.72 -17.28
CA SER A 156 -4.26 -12.78 -16.93
C SER A 156 -4.62 -12.86 -15.44
N PHE A 157 -3.94 -12.09 -14.60
CA PHE A 157 -4.15 -12.12 -13.16
C PHE A 157 -5.41 -11.36 -12.74
N SER A 158 -6.02 -11.83 -11.66
CA SER A 158 -7.09 -11.07 -11.00
C SER A 158 -6.57 -9.74 -10.43
N GLU A 159 -7.46 -8.78 -10.20
CA GLU A 159 -7.10 -7.49 -9.61
C GLU A 159 -6.38 -7.67 -8.26
N GLY A 160 -6.80 -8.62 -7.42
CA GLY A 160 -6.14 -8.93 -6.16
C GLY A 160 -4.71 -9.48 -6.36
N GLN A 161 -4.49 -10.33 -7.37
CA GLN A 161 -3.15 -10.84 -7.70
C GLN A 161 -2.24 -9.71 -8.21
N LYS A 162 -2.75 -8.85 -9.09
CA LYS A 162 -2.02 -7.66 -9.57
C LYS A 162 -1.68 -6.70 -8.42
N LYS A 163 -2.62 -6.51 -7.48
CA LYS A 163 -2.39 -5.68 -6.30
C LYS A 163 -1.28 -6.26 -5.41
N LYS A 164 -1.24 -7.59 -5.22
CA LYS A 164 -0.15 -8.27 -4.50
C LYS A 164 1.21 -8.04 -5.17
N ILE A 165 1.28 -8.01 -6.50
CA ILE A 165 2.51 -7.67 -7.25
C ILE A 165 2.96 -6.25 -6.89
N LEU A 166 2.07 -5.26 -6.93
CA LEU A 166 2.42 -3.87 -6.59
C LEU A 166 2.89 -3.73 -5.14
N ILE A 167 2.23 -4.42 -4.21
CA ILE A 167 2.64 -4.42 -2.79
C ILE A 167 4.01 -5.09 -2.65
N ALA A 168 4.23 -6.26 -3.28
CA ALA A 168 5.52 -6.94 -3.25
C ALA A 168 6.64 -6.07 -3.81
N THR A 169 6.38 -5.34 -4.91
CA THR A 169 7.29 -4.35 -5.47
C THR A 169 7.65 -3.29 -4.43
N SER A 170 6.64 -2.67 -3.82
CA SER A 170 6.84 -1.64 -2.80
C SER A 170 7.61 -2.16 -1.58
N LEU A 171 7.41 -3.41 -1.19
CA LEU A 171 8.15 -4.03 -0.07
C LEU A 171 9.60 -4.35 -0.41
N CYS A 172 9.94 -4.50 -1.69
CA CYS A 172 11.31 -4.67 -2.16
C CYS A 172 12.07 -3.33 -2.29
N GLU A 173 11.36 -2.21 -2.35
CA GLU A 173 11.95 -0.89 -2.52
C GLU A 173 12.42 -0.29 -1.19
N GLU A 174 13.63 0.26 -1.19
CA GLU A 174 14.13 1.07 -0.09
C GLU A 174 13.62 2.51 -0.25
N ALA A 175 12.72 2.95 0.63
CA ALA A 175 12.11 4.27 0.54
C ALA A 175 12.06 5.00 1.90
N HIS A 176 12.06 6.35 1.84
CA HIS A 176 11.83 7.20 3.00
C HIS A 176 10.33 7.36 3.30
N LEU A 177 9.50 7.31 2.25
CA LEU A 177 8.05 7.43 2.32
C LEU A 177 7.39 6.39 1.41
N TYR A 178 6.49 5.62 1.96
CA TYR A 178 5.61 4.73 1.21
C TYR A 178 4.27 5.42 1.01
N ILE A 179 3.77 5.43 -0.22
CA ILE A 179 2.46 5.95 -0.58
C ILE A 179 1.62 4.82 -1.12
N TRP A 180 0.51 4.49 -0.47
CA TRP A 180 -0.35 3.38 -0.86
C TRP A 180 -1.78 3.86 -1.11
N ASP A 181 -2.23 3.75 -2.38
CA ASP A 181 -3.58 4.15 -2.80
C ASP A 181 -4.48 2.91 -2.90
N GLU A 182 -5.33 2.71 -1.90
CA GLU A 182 -6.25 1.58 -1.72
C GLU A 182 -5.54 0.22 -1.89
N PRO A 183 -4.49 -0.05 -1.08
CA PRO A 183 -3.65 -1.24 -1.26
C PRO A 183 -4.39 -2.54 -0.99
N LEU A 184 -5.42 -2.54 -0.12
CA LEU A 184 -6.09 -3.76 0.32
C LEU A 184 -7.33 -4.13 -0.49
N ASN A 185 -7.69 -3.34 -1.51
CA ASN A 185 -8.78 -3.69 -2.39
C ASN A 185 -8.50 -5.02 -3.09
N PHE A 186 -9.48 -5.94 -3.04
CA PHE A 186 -9.41 -7.29 -3.62
C PHE A 186 -8.35 -8.23 -2.98
N ILE A 187 -7.68 -7.81 -1.91
CA ILE A 187 -6.72 -8.63 -1.16
C ILE A 187 -7.46 -9.55 -0.19
N ASP A 188 -7.05 -10.81 -0.11
CA ASP A 188 -7.60 -11.78 0.84
C ASP A 188 -7.21 -11.45 2.30
N ILE A 189 -7.99 -11.99 3.24
CA ILE A 189 -7.86 -11.68 4.67
C ILE A 189 -6.48 -12.05 5.22
N LEU A 190 -5.88 -13.17 4.78
CA LEU A 190 -4.58 -13.62 5.30
C LEU A 190 -3.46 -12.69 4.86
N SER A 191 -3.45 -12.32 3.58
CA SER A 191 -2.49 -11.34 3.05
C SER A 191 -2.65 -9.97 3.73
N ARG A 192 -3.89 -9.53 4.04
CA ARG A 192 -4.12 -8.29 4.79
C ARG A 192 -3.51 -8.33 6.19
N ILE A 193 -3.69 -9.42 6.94
CA ILE A 193 -3.11 -9.59 8.27
C ILE A 193 -1.58 -9.55 8.21
N GLN A 194 -0.98 -10.19 7.21
CA GLN A 194 0.48 -10.16 7.03
C GLN A 194 1.01 -8.75 6.76
N ILE A 195 0.32 -7.99 5.89
CA ILE A 195 0.66 -6.60 5.57
C ILE A 195 0.50 -5.72 6.81
N GLU A 196 -0.59 -5.88 7.56
CA GLU A 196 -0.84 -5.16 8.81
C GLU A 196 0.28 -5.39 9.83
N ASN A 197 0.61 -6.66 10.08
CA ASN A 197 1.68 -7.02 11.03
C ASN A 197 3.03 -6.47 10.60
N LEU A 198 3.36 -6.51 9.30
CA LEU A 198 4.56 -5.93 8.75
C LEU A 198 4.65 -4.42 9.03
N ILE A 199 3.58 -3.67 8.76
CA ILE A 199 3.57 -2.22 8.97
C ILE A 199 3.72 -1.88 10.46
N LEU A 200 3.10 -2.65 11.34
CA LEU A 200 3.20 -2.44 12.78
C LEU A 200 4.60 -2.78 13.32
N GLU A 201 5.21 -3.85 12.81
CA GLU A 201 6.55 -4.30 13.22
C GLU A 201 7.64 -3.30 12.79
N TYR A 202 7.63 -2.89 11.51
CA TYR A 202 8.69 -2.05 10.94
C TYR A 202 8.42 -0.55 11.04
N SER A 203 7.19 -0.16 11.33
CA SER A 203 6.77 1.24 11.48
C SER A 203 7.28 2.18 10.37
N PRO A 204 7.13 1.84 9.07
CA PRO A 204 7.58 2.70 7.99
C PRO A 204 6.84 4.03 7.98
N THR A 205 7.44 5.08 7.42
CA THR A 205 6.68 6.30 7.10
C THR A 205 5.72 5.99 5.97
N LEU A 206 4.42 6.08 6.22
CA LEU A 206 3.37 5.65 5.30
C LEU A 206 2.29 6.71 5.16
N LEU A 207 1.97 7.11 3.93
CA LEU A 207 0.77 7.86 3.58
C LEU A 207 -0.16 6.92 2.79
N PHE A 208 -1.37 6.71 3.26
CA PHE A 208 -2.26 5.76 2.60
C PHE A 208 -3.71 6.24 2.53
N VAL A 209 -4.39 5.77 1.50
CA VAL A 209 -5.84 5.85 1.33
C VAL A 209 -6.39 4.45 1.53
N GLU A 210 -7.38 4.29 2.39
CA GLU A 210 -7.99 2.98 2.63
C GLU A 210 -9.41 3.15 3.16
N HIS A 211 -10.29 2.19 2.80
CA HIS A 211 -11.67 2.14 3.25
C HIS A 211 -11.91 1.10 4.34
N ASP A 212 -10.99 0.16 4.52
CA ASP A 212 -11.04 -0.81 5.61
C ASP A 212 -10.81 -0.09 6.94
N LYS A 213 -11.89 -0.04 7.75
CA LYS A 213 -11.88 0.68 9.02
C LYS A 213 -10.98 0.01 10.06
N ALA A 214 -11.01 -1.33 10.13
CA ALA A 214 -10.24 -2.08 11.11
C ALA A 214 -8.73 -1.92 10.85
N PHE A 215 -8.30 -2.05 9.60
CA PHE A 215 -6.92 -1.81 9.19
C PHE A 215 -6.50 -0.37 9.49
N SER A 216 -7.33 0.60 9.10
CA SER A 216 -7.03 2.03 9.29
C SER A 216 -6.86 2.41 10.75
N GLU A 217 -7.72 1.90 11.65
CA GLU A 217 -7.66 2.16 13.09
C GLU A 217 -6.42 1.56 13.76
N LYS A 218 -5.92 0.43 13.24
CA LYS A 218 -4.72 -0.22 13.79
C LYS A 218 -3.43 0.41 13.26
N VAL A 219 -3.38 0.76 11.97
CA VAL A 219 -2.15 1.19 11.28
C VAL A 219 -1.91 2.69 11.42
N ALA A 220 -2.96 3.52 11.33
CA ALA A 220 -2.80 4.96 11.30
C ALA A 220 -2.35 5.54 12.64
N THR A 221 -1.31 6.38 12.61
CA THR A 221 -0.92 7.25 13.73
C THR A 221 -1.58 8.62 13.66
N LYS A 222 -1.99 9.02 12.44
CA LYS A 222 -2.66 10.31 12.17
C LYS A 222 -3.72 10.14 11.09
N ILE A 223 -4.74 10.99 11.12
CA ILE A 223 -5.79 11.05 10.11
C ILE A 223 -5.87 12.48 9.57
N ILE A 224 -5.73 12.62 8.25
CA ILE A 224 -5.98 13.86 7.53
C ILE A 224 -7.31 13.73 6.79
N ARG A 225 -8.17 14.75 6.93
CA ARG A 225 -9.47 14.78 6.26
C ARG A 225 -9.47 15.83 5.16
N LEU A 226 -9.93 15.42 3.96
CA LEU A 226 -10.17 16.26 2.79
C LEU A 226 -11.65 16.47 2.56
#